data_490134515aad06433dbc0b44d00d40d2
#
_entry.id   490134515aad06433dbc0b44d00d40d2
#
_cell.length_a   1.000
_cell.length_b   1.000
_cell.length_c   1.000
_cell.angle_alpha   90.00
_cell.angle_beta   90.00
_cell.angle_gamma   90.00
#
_symmetry.space_group_name_H-M   'P 1'
#
loop_
_entity.id
_entity.type
_entity.pdbx_description
1 polymer ?
#
loop_
_entity_poly.entity_id
_entity_poly.type
_entity_poly.pdbx_seq_one_letter_code
_entity_poly.pdbx_strand_id
1 'polypeptide(L)'
;MDVIKELFLMQQAYATLFSLTNKVQIAGDNYFEGLTVRQYMTMLAMAHLEEDERTINNIARKLGTTKQSVKQLINIIEKKGYIKTVPSPKDKRAVNVRVTEEGIKVMIKCGEIGIYLLADLFKEFSSSEIETLWRLLKKLYRFDGEEQDGFEAEGVLETDEDLSGVQERVLKEFERLRNLKKEL
;
A
#
# COMPACT_ATOMS: atom_id res chain seq x y z
N MET A 1 -11.95 5.65 32.69
CA MET A 1 -10.85 4.65 32.66
C MET A 1 -9.73 5.22 33.52
N ASP A 2 -9.04 4.37 34.31
CA ASP A 2 -7.88 4.81 35.10
C ASP A 2 -6.74 5.25 34.15
N VAL A 3 -6.07 6.36 34.47
CA VAL A 3 -4.98 6.97 33.67
C VAL A 3 -3.83 5.96 33.44
N ILE A 4 -3.51 5.15 34.45
CA ILE A 4 -2.47 4.13 34.33
C ILE A 4 -2.85 3.08 33.28
N LYS A 5 -4.11 2.62 33.30
CA LYS A 5 -4.61 1.68 32.31
C LYS A 5 -4.65 2.28 30.90
N GLU A 6 -5.01 3.56 30.79
CA GLU A 6 -5.00 4.28 29.52
C GLU A 6 -3.60 4.37 28.92
N LEU A 7 -2.62 4.79 29.72
CA LEU A 7 -1.21 4.83 29.30
C LEU A 7 -0.69 3.45 28.86
N PHE A 8 -1.02 2.40 29.64
CA PHE A 8 -0.64 1.03 29.30
C PHE A 8 -1.21 0.61 27.94
N LEU A 9 -2.50 0.90 27.66
CA LEU A 9 -3.13 0.56 26.37
C LEU A 9 -2.49 1.33 25.20
N MET A 10 -2.14 2.61 25.39
CA MET A 10 -1.41 3.40 24.39
C MET A 10 -0.05 2.78 24.06
N GLN A 11 0.72 2.37 25.08
CA GLN A 11 2.00 1.70 24.91
C GLN A 11 1.86 0.37 24.15
N GLN A 12 0.85 -0.44 24.51
CA GLN A 12 0.56 -1.70 23.80
C GLN A 12 0.17 -1.46 22.35
N ALA A 13 -0.70 -0.49 22.07
CA ALA A 13 -1.10 -0.13 20.72
C ALA A 13 0.11 0.30 19.87
N TYR A 14 0.95 1.18 20.41
CA TYR A 14 2.17 1.65 19.74
C TYR A 14 3.13 0.48 19.41
N ALA A 15 3.46 -0.35 20.40
CA ALA A 15 4.35 -1.49 20.21
C ALA A 15 3.78 -2.51 19.21
N THR A 16 2.46 -2.74 19.28
CA THR A 16 1.77 -3.65 18.36
C THR A 16 1.80 -3.14 16.93
N LEU A 17 1.54 -1.86 16.68
CA LEU A 17 1.61 -1.25 15.34
C LEU A 17 2.99 -1.42 14.73
N PHE A 18 4.05 -1.14 15.51
CA PHE A 18 5.43 -1.29 15.05
C PHE A 18 5.76 -2.74 14.64
N SER A 19 5.40 -3.70 15.50
CA SER A 19 5.63 -5.12 15.25
C SER A 19 4.75 -5.66 14.11
N LEU A 20 3.49 -5.22 14.04
CA LEU A 20 2.53 -5.64 13.03
C LEU A 20 3.01 -5.29 11.63
N THR A 21 3.52 -4.06 11.44
CA THR A 21 4.06 -3.63 10.15
C THR A 21 5.14 -4.59 9.63
N ASN A 22 6.07 -5.01 10.50
CA ASN A 22 7.11 -5.95 10.13
C ASN A 22 6.53 -7.34 9.80
N LYS A 23 5.60 -7.85 10.63
CA LYS A 23 4.96 -9.16 10.38
C LYS A 23 4.20 -9.20 9.07
N VAL A 24 3.45 -8.15 8.75
CA VAL A 24 2.69 -8.04 7.50
C VAL A 24 3.63 -7.98 6.29
N GLN A 25 4.75 -7.26 6.38
CA GLN A 25 5.75 -7.23 5.30
C GLN A 25 6.33 -8.63 5.05
N ILE A 26 6.79 -9.31 6.10
CA ILE A 26 7.37 -10.66 5.98
C ILE A 26 6.34 -11.65 5.40
N ALA A 27 5.11 -11.62 5.91
CA ALA A 27 4.05 -12.48 5.39
C ALA A 27 3.75 -12.19 3.92
N GLY A 28 3.61 -10.91 3.55
CA GLY A 28 3.29 -10.51 2.18
C GLY A 28 4.40 -10.82 1.18
N ASP A 29 5.68 -10.73 1.59
CA ASP A 29 6.81 -11.09 0.72
C ASP A 29 6.79 -12.58 0.30
N ASN A 30 6.08 -13.46 1.03
CA ASN A 30 5.86 -14.84 0.64
C ASN A 30 4.74 -15.01 -0.41
N TYR A 31 3.86 -14.02 -0.57
CA TYR A 31 2.78 -14.05 -1.58
C TYR A 31 3.24 -13.44 -2.90
N PHE A 32 4.04 -12.38 -2.86
CA PHE A 32 4.36 -11.61 -4.06
C PHE A 32 5.53 -12.21 -4.85
N GLU A 33 5.36 -12.27 -6.16
CA GLU A 33 6.41 -12.61 -7.11
C GLU A 33 6.88 -11.35 -7.85
N GLY A 34 8.19 -11.22 -8.01
CA GLY A 34 8.78 -10.08 -8.75
C GLY A 34 8.95 -8.80 -7.92
N LEU A 35 8.11 -8.56 -6.91
CA LEU A 35 8.19 -7.43 -5.99
C LEU A 35 8.17 -7.90 -4.54
N THR A 36 8.81 -7.16 -3.64
CA THR A 36 8.53 -7.24 -2.21
C THR A 36 7.33 -6.36 -1.88
N VAL A 37 6.68 -6.57 -0.72
CA VAL A 37 5.58 -5.71 -0.23
C VAL A 37 5.99 -4.23 -0.24
N ARG A 38 7.19 -3.91 0.21
CA ARG A 38 7.67 -2.51 0.22
C ARG A 38 7.82 -1.93 -1.18
N GLN A 39 8.28 -2.72 -2.15
CA GLN A 39 8.38 -2.31 -3.56
C GLN A 39 6.99 -2.12 -4.16
N TYR A 40 6.07 -3.06 -3.92
CA TYR A 40 4.68 -2.95 -4.36
C TYR A 40 4.00 -1.71 -3.78
N MET A 41 4.11 -1.47 -2.47
CA MET A 41 3.55 -0.27 -1.82
C MET A 41 4.16 1.02 -2.36
N THR A 42 5.44 1.00 -2.77
CA THR A 42 6.08 2.16 -3.41
C THR A 42 5.46 2.44 -4.79
N MET A 43 5.23 1.41 -5.59
CA MET A 43 4.56 1.55 -6.88
C MET A 43 3.07 1.92 -6.72
N LEU A 44 2.40 1.36 -5.71
CA LEU A 44 1.02 1.74 -5.38
C LEU A 44 0.92 3.22 -4.99
N ALA A 45 1.88 3.75 -4.21
CA ALA A 45 1.93 5.18 -3.90
C ALA A 45 2.05 6.06 -5.15
N MET A 46 2.75 5.59 -6.20
CA MET A 46 2.80 6.29 -7.48
C MET A 46 1.45 6.30 -8.19
N ALA A 47 0.71 5.17 -8.16
CA ALA A 47 -0.63 5.09 -8.75
C ALA A 47 -1.66 6.01 -8.05
N HIS A 48 -1.39 6.42 -6.81
CA HIS A 48 -2.21 7.37 -6.05
C HIS A 48 -1.72 8.83 -6.16
N LEU A 49 -0.78 9.12 -7.04
CA LEU A 49 -0.27 10.46 -7.31
C LEU A 49 -0.47 10.78 -8.79
N GLU A 50 -0.82 12.03 -9.08
CA GLU A 50 -0.84 12.53 -10.45
C GLU A 50 0.54 12.34 -11.11
N GLU A 51 0.57 12.08 -12.42
CA GLU A 51 1.79 11.72 -13.13
C GLU A 51 2.94 12.72 -12.93
N ASP A 52 2.60 14.01 -12.95
CA ASP A 52 3.57 15.11 -12.77
C ASP A 52 3.98 15.34 -11.30
N GLU A 53 3.33 14.68 -10.35
CA GLU A 53 3.59 14.74 -8.91
C GLU A 53 4.32 13.52 -8.35
N ARG A 54 4.65 12.53 -9.16
CA ARG A 54 5.35 11.30 -8.75
C ARG A 54 6.82 11.54 -8.45
N THR A 55 7.12 12.54 -7.63
CA THR A 55 8.48 12.85 -7.17
C THR A 55 8.87 11.98 -5.98
N ILE A 56 10.17 11.77 -5.75
CA ILE A 56 10.67 11.04 -4.57
C ILE A 56 10.12 11.64 -3.26
N ASN A 57 9.97 12.97 -3.21
CA ASN A 57 9.44 13.65 -2.03
C ASN A 57 7.96 13.31 -1.77
N ASN A 58 7.14 13.36 -2.80
CA ASN A 58 5.71 13.08 -2.68
C ASN A 58 5.45 11.60 -2.38
N ILE A 59 6.21 10.69 -3.03
CA ILE A 59 6.16 9.26 -2.74
C ILE A 59 6.57 8.98 -1.28
N ALA A 60 7.61 9.64 -0.78
CA ALA A 60 8.06 9.48 0.61
C ALA A 60 7.00 9.97 1.60
N ARG A 61 6.37 11.13 1.33
CA ARG A 61 5.27 11.66 2.13
C ARG A 61 4.06 10.71 2.13
N LYS A 62 3.64 10.23 0.95
CA LYS A 62 2.54 9.28 0.78
C LYS A 62 2.75 7.98 1.58
N LEU A 63 3.99 7.49 1.63
CA LEU A 63 4.37 6.27 2.36
C LEU A 63 4.69 6.49 3.84
N GLY A 64 4.71 7.73 4.33
CA GLY A 64 5.13 8.04 5.70
C GLY A 64 6.58 7.62 5.99
N THR A 65 7.50 7.74 5.00
CA THR A 65 8.88 7.28 5.12
C THR A 65 9.89 8.34 4.64
N THR A 66 11.20 8.03 4.76
CA THR A 66 12.24 8.98 4.36
C THR A 66 12.49 8.97 2.87
N LYS A 67 12.90 10.13 2.32
CA LYS A 67 13.35 10.28 0.92
C LYS A 67 14.47 9.30 0.57
N GLN A 68 15.38 9.04 1.50
CA GLN A 68 16.50 8.11 1.31
C GLN A 68 16.00 6.68 1.12
N SER A 69 15.04 6.24 1.94
CA SER A 69 14.41 4.90 1.81
C SER A 69 13.71 4.76 0.47
N VAL A 70 12.94 5.78 0.04
CA VAL A 70 12.27 5.76 -1.27
C VAL A 70 13.28 5.72 -2.40
N LYS A 71 14.35 6.54 -2.35
CA LYS A 71 15.39 6.54 -3.38
C LYS A 71 16.03 5.15 -3.54
N GLN A 72 16.27 4.43 -2.46
CA GLN A 72 16.79 3.07 -2.51
C GLN A 72 15.80 2.11 -3.19
N LEU A 73 14.50 2.19 -2.84
CA LEU A 73 13.45 1.37 -3.45
C LEU A 73 13.29 1.69 -4.94
N ILE A 74 13.25 2.97 -5.33
CA ILE A 74 13.20 3.41 -6.73
C ILE A 74 14.36 2.81 -7.52
N ASN A 75 15.60 2.91 -7.03
CA ASN A 75 16.77 2.35 -7.71
C ASN A 75 16.66 0.82 -7.91
N ILE A 76 16.08 0.09 -6.95
CA ILE A 76 15.88 -1.36 -7.07
C ILE A 76 14.79 -1.68 -8.10
N ILE A 77 13.66 -0.98 -8.04
CA ILE A 77 12.51 -1.19 -8.92
C ILE A 77 12.87 -0.80 -10.37
N GLU A 78 13.64 0.28 -10.54
CA GLU A 78 14.14 0.73 -11.86
C GLU A 78 15.10 -0.30 -12.48
N LYS A 79 16.01 -0.89 -11.68
CA LYS A 79 16.89 -1.98 -12.15
C LYS A 79 16.11 -3.23 -12.59
N LYS A 80 14.91 -3.46 -12.05
CA LYS A 80 13.99 -4.52 -12.50
C LYS A 80 13.24 -4.16 -13.79
N GLY A 81 13.36 -2.91 -14.27
CA GLY A 81 12.67 -2.43 -15.46
C GLY A 81 11.19 -2.07 -15.23
N TYR A 82 10.71 -2.02 -14.00
CA TYR A 82 9.29 -1.76 -13.70
C TYR A 82 8.94 -0.27 -13.63
N ILE A 83 9.94 0.58 -13.47
CA ILE A 83 9.80 2.04 -13.50
C ILE A 83 10.97 2.65 -14.26
N LYS A 84 10.82 3.91 -14.62
CA LYS A 84 11.91 4.76 -15.14
C LYS A 84 11.87 6.12 -14.47
N THR A 85 13.05 6.68 -14.22
CA THR A 85 13.19 8.05 -13.72
C THR A 85 13.34 9.02 -14.90
N VAL A 86 12.65 10.15 -14.80
CA VAL A 86 12.66 11.22 -15.80
C VAL A 86 12.80 12.58 -15.10
N PRO A 87 13.30 13.64 -15.79
CA PRO A 87 13.25 14.98 -15.22
C PRO A 87 11.82 15.40 -14.88
N SER A 88 11.60 16.02 -13.71
CA SER A 88 10.27 16.53 -13.35
C SER A 88 9.85 17.68 -14.29
N PRO A 89 8.60 17.67 -14.80
CA PRO A 89 8.10 18.77 -15.62
C PRO A 89 7.89 20.07 -14.83
N LYS A 90 7.63 19.97 -13.52
CA LYS A 90 7.36 21.12 -12.63
C LYS A 90 8.64 21.69 -12.00
N ASP A 91 9.64 20.86 -11.73
CA ASP A 91 10.91 21.28 -11.11
C ASP A 91 12.09 20.52 -11.75
N LYS A 92 12.88 21.23 -12.52
CA LYS A 92 14.07 20.68 -13.22
C LYS A 92 15.13 20.10 -12.27
N ARG A 93 15.07 20.39 -10.97
CA ARG A 93 15.96 19.84 -9.92
C ARG A 93 15.44 18.54 -9.34
N ALA A 94 14.17 18.23 -9.57
CA ALA A 94 13.51 17.03 -9.08
C ALA A 94 13.47 15.95 -10.16
N VAL A 95 13.49 14.71 -9.70
CA VAL A 95 13.28 13.52 -10.53
C VAL A 95 11.84 13.07 -10.34
N ASN A 96 11.17 12.82 -11.44
CA ASN A 96 9.85 12.20 -11.48
C ASN A 96 9.98 10.71 -11.85
N VAL A 97 9.02 9.90 -11.46
CA VAL A 97 9.02 8.46 -11.66
C VAL A 97 7.81 8.05 -12.49
N ARG A 98 8.05 7.26 -13.54
CA ARG A 98 6.99 6.69 -14.38
C ARG A 98 7.01 5.18 -14.29
N VAL A 99 5.83 4.59 -14.17
CA VAL A 99 5.66 3.14 -14.24
C VAL A 99 5.77 2.71 -15.70
N THR A 100 6.46 1.60 -15.96
CA THR A 100 6.56 1.00 -17.31
C THR A 100 5.41 0.03 -17.55
N GLU A 101 5.19 -0.41 -18.78
CA GLU A 101 4.21 -1.46 -19.10
C GLU A 101 4.46 -2.75 -18.31
N GLU A 102 5.73 -3.17 -18.19
CA GLU A 102 6.10 -4.33 -17.36
C GLU A 102 5.85 -4.07 -15.88
N GLY A 103 6.02 -2.83 -15.44
CA GLY A 103 5.66 -2.40 -14.08
C GLY A 103 4.16 -2.50 -13.82
N ILE A 104 3.33 -2.10 -14.77
CA ILE A 104 1.87 -2.23 -14.69
C ILE A 104 1.46 -3.70 -14.59
N LYS A 105 2.00 -4.56 -15.46
CA LYS A 105 1.70 -6.00 -15.45
C LYS A 105 2.05 -6.66 -14.11
N VAL A 106 3.22 -6.36 -13.56
CA VAL A 106 3.61 -6.92 -12.25
C VAL A 106 2.76 -6.37 -11.10
N MET A 107 2.34 -5.09 -11.15
CA MET A 107 1.41 -4.52 -10.17
C MET A 107 0.05 -5.19 -10.20
N ILE A 108 -0.51 -5.43 -11.38
CA ILE A 108 -1.79 -6.14 -11.56
C ILE A 108 -1.68 -7.55 -10.96
N LYS A 109 -0.63 -8.31 -11.31
CA LYS A 109 -0.38 -9.64 -10.76
C LYS A 109 -0.27 -9.62 -9.22
N CYS A 110 0.49 -8.69 -8.66
CA CYS A 110 0.60 -8.53 -7.21
C CYS A 110 -0.75 -8.14 -6.57
N GLY A 111 -1.56 -7.31 -7.23
CA GLY A 111 -2.90 -6.96 -6.79
C GLY A 111 -3.84 -8.16 -6.73
N GLU A 112 -3.85 -9.00 -7.78
CA GLU A 112 -4.63 -10.25 -7.81
C GLU A 112 -4.22 -11.21 -6.68
N ILE A 113 -2.92 -11.36 -6.44
CA ILE A 113 -2.41 -12.22 -5.36
C ILE A 113 -2.65 -11.58 -3.98
N GLY A 114 -2.59 -10.26 -3.89
CA GLY A 114 -2.76 -9.50 -2.65
C GLY A 114 -4.08 -9.76 -1.94
N ILE A 115 -5.15 -10.15 -2.67
CA ILE A 115 -6.44 -10.51 -2.06
C ILE A 115 -6.34 -11.71 -1.11
N TYR A 116 -5.45 -12.67 -1.38
CA TYR A 116 -5.23 -13.82 -0.51
C TYR A 116 -4.56 -13.39 0.80
N LEU A 117 -3.57 -12.51 0.71
CA LEU A 117 -2.94 -11.89 1.89
C LEU A 117 -3.98 -11.12 2.72
N LEU A 118 -4.80 -10.27 2.08
CA LEU A 118 -5.84 -9.52 2.77
C LEU A 118 -6.89 -10.44 3.41
N ALA A 119 -7.33 -11.49 2.69
CA ALA A 119 -8.26 -12.47 3.23
C ALA A 119 -7.68 -13.19 4.47
N ASP A 120 -6.38 -13.46 4.49
CA ASP A 120 -5.72 -14.08 5.66
C ASP A 120 -5.52 -13.10 6.82
N LEU A 121 -5.09 -11.88 6.53
CA LEU A 121 -4.89 -10.85 7.56
C LEU A 121 -6.19 -10.52 8.31
N PHE A 122 -7.29 -10.45 7.58
CA PHE A 122 -8.60 -10.02 8.11
C PHE A 122 -9.59 -11.17 8.31
N LYS A 123 -9.14 -12.42 8.34
CA LYS A 123 -10.02 -13.58 8.43
C LYS A 123 -10.92 -13.60 9.67
N GLU A 124 -10.41 -13.13 10.82
CA GLU A 124 -11.13 -13.08 12.08
C GLU A 124 -11.97 -11.81 12.27
N PHE A 125 -11.93 -10.87 11.31
CA PHE A 125 -12.61 -9.59 11.41
C PHE A 125 -13.97 -9.61 10.71
N SER A 126 -15.00 -9.14 11.40
CA SER A 126 -16.28 -8.74 10.79
C SER A 126 -16.12 -7.45 9.98
N SER A 127 -17.06 -7.17 9.09
CA SER A 127 -17.04 -5.93 8.28
C SER A 127 -17.06 -4.67 9.16
N SER A 128 -17.82 -4.67 10.26
CA SER A 128 -17.89 -3.54 11.19
C SER A 128 -16.60 -3.31 11.97
N GLU A 129 -15.87 -4.38 12.28
CA GLU A 129 -14.55 -4.27 12.91
C GLU A 129 -13.51 -3.73 11.92
N ILE A 130 -13.56 -4.12 10.64
CA ILE A 130 -12.68 -3.58 9.59
C ILE A 130 -12.95 -2.08 9.41
N GLU A 131 -14.22 -1.65 9.34
CA GLU A 131 -14.59 -0.24 9.26
C GLU A 131 -14.10 0.57 10.46
N THR A 132 -14.27 0.01 11.67
CA THR A 132 -13.80 0.64 12.92
C THR A 132 -12.28 0.75 12.93
N LEU A 133 -11.57 -0.30 12.57
CA LEU A 133 -10.10 -0.31 12.47
C LEU A 133 -9.61 0.74 11.49
N TRP A 134 -10.21 0.79 10.29
CA TRP A 134 -9.86 1.78 9.27
C TRP A 134 -10.04 3.22 9.79
N ARG A 135 -11.18 3.51 10.42
CA ARG A 135 -11.46 4.83 11.01
C ARG A 135 -10.45 5.21 12.09
N LEU A 136 -10.03 4.26 12.93
CA LEU A 136 -9.05 4.51 13.99
C LEU A 136 -7.64 4.68 13.43
N LEU A 137 -7.26 3.91 12.43
CA LEU A 137 -5.96 4.04 11.73
C LEU A 137 -5.86 5.38 11.02
N LYS A 138 -6.91 5.86 10.35
CA LYS A 138 -6.93 7.20 9.75
C LYS A 138 -6.73 8.30 10.78
N LYS A 139 -7.42 8.20 11.93
CA LYS A 139 -7.25 9.16 13.03
C LYS A 139 -5.83 9.15 13.57
N LEU A 140 -5.24 7.96 13.72
CA LEU A 140 -3.86 7.83 14.20
C LEU A 140 -2.85 8.32 13.15
N TYR A 141 -3.08 8.08 11.88
CA TYR A 141 -2.19 8.49 10.79
C TYR A 141 -1.99 10.01 10.73
N ARG A 142 -2.99 10.78 11.14
CA ARG A 142 -2.99 12.26 11.16
C ARG A 142 -2.51 12.85 12.50
N PHE A 143 -1.72 12.09 13.29
CA PHE A 143 -1.26 12.52 14.62
C PHE A 143 -0.35 13.75 14.60
N ASP A 144 0.33 14.00 13.49
CA ASP A 144 1.23 15.13 13.26
C ASP A 144 0.53 16.40 12.76
N GLY A 145 -0.80 16.32 12.55
CA GLY A 145 -1.61 17.43 12.05
C GLY A 145 -1.54 17.64 10.53
N GLU A 146 -0.79 16.81 9.80
CA GLU A 146 -0.79 16.86 8.34
C GLU A 146 -2.03 16.17 7.78
N GLU A 147 -2.80 16.89 6.96
CA GLU A 147 -3.89 16.33 6.17
C GLU A 147 -3.29 15.59 4.98
N GLN A 148 -2.96 14.33 5.18
CA GLN A 148 -2.61 13.43 4.08
C GLN A 148 -3.82 12.58 3.75
N ASP A 149 -4.11 12.45 2.46
CA ASP A 149 -5.19 11.60 1.96
C ASP A 149 -4.87 10.10 2.09
N GLY A 150 -3.63 9.75 2.52
CA GLY A 150 -3.18 8.36 2.63
C GLY A 150 -3.44 7.58 1.33
N PHE A 151 -4.14 6.46 1.44
CA PHE A 151 -4.59 5.62 0.31
C PHE A 151 -6.13 5.58 0.22
N GLU A 152 -6.82 6.67 0.56
CA GLU A 152 -8.29 6.75 0.63
C GLU A 152 -8.93 6.84 -0.76
N ALA A 153 -8.28 7.50 -1.71
CA ALA A 153 -8.73 7.53 -3.10
C ALA A 153 -8.31 6.26 -3.84
N GLU A 154 -9.05 5.91 -4.89
CA GLU A 154 -8.64 4.83 -5.79
C GLU A 154 -7.38 5.24 -6.55
N GLY A 155 -6.39 4.33 -6.61
CA GLY A 155 -5.20 4.53 -7.42
C GLY A 155 -5.51 4.30 -8.90
N VAL A 156 -4.96 5.13 -9.77
CA VAL A 156 -5.12 5.00 -11.22
C VAL A 156 -3.86 4.40 -11.82
N LEU A 157 -4.01 3.28 -12.52
CA LEU A 157 -2.97 2.73 -13.40
C LEU A 157 -3.28 3.20 -14.81
N GLU A 158 -2.38 4.00 -15.36
CA GLU A 158 -2.45 4.47 -16.74
C GLU A 158 -2.05 3.31 -17.67
N THR A 159 -3.04 2.60 -18.19
CA THR A 159 -2.86 1.47 -19.10
C THR A 159 -3.95 1.48 -20.16
N ASP A 160 -3.60 1.09 -21.39
CA ASP A 160 -4.55 0.85 -22.47
C ASP A 160 -5.22 -0.53 -22.35
N GLU A 161 -4.79 -1.39 -21.39
CA GLU A 161 -5.39 -2.70 -21.17
C GLU A 161 -6.76 -2.56 -20.46
N ASP A 162 -7.74 -3.31 -20.93
CA ASP A 162 -9.05 -3.43 -20.26
C ASP A 162 -8.90 -4.30 -19.00
N LEU A 163 -8.91 -3.66 -17.84
CA LEU A 163 -8.79 -4.32 -16.53
C LEU A 163 -10.13 -4.79 -15.95
N SER A 164 -11.25 -4.57 -16.62
CA SER A 164 -12.59 -4.90 -16.08
C SER A 164 -12.74 -6.39 -15.76
N GLY A 165 -12.23 -7.26 -16.61
CA GLY A 165 -12.22 -8.71 -16.38
C GLY A 165 -11.30 -9.14 -15.20
N VAL A 166 -10.24 -8.40 -14.95
CA VAL A 166 -9.36 -8.65 -13.79
C VAL A 166 -10.08 -8.29 -12.50
N GLN A 167 -10.70 -7.12 -12.45
CA GLN A 167 -11.44 -6.65 -11.28
C GLN A 167 -12.59 -7.60 -10.92
N GLU A 168 -13.37 -8.05 -11.90
CA GLU A 168 -14.46 -8.99 -11.68
C GLU A 168 -13.97 -10.32 -11.08
N ARG A 169 -12.88 -10.90 -11.62
CA ARG A 169 -12.28 -12.13 -11.08
C ARG A 169 -11.79 -11.94 -9.64
N VAL A 170 -11.09 -10.83 -9.39
CA VAL A 170 -10.55 -10.49 -8.06
C VAL A 170 -11.67 -10.38 -7.03
N LEU A 171 -12.76 -9.67 -7.35
CA LEU A 171 -13.91 -9.52 -6.46
C LEU A 171 -14.61 -10.87 -6.17
N LYS A 172 -14.88 -11.66 -7.20
CA LYS A 172 -15.49 -13.01 -7.04
C LYS A 172 -14.64 -13.91 -6.16
N GLU A 173 -13.32 -13.91 -6.37
CA GLU A 173 -12.41 -14.73 -5.56
C GLU A 173 -12.32 -14.23 -4.12
N PHE A 174 -12.30 -12.92 -3.90
CA PHE A 174 -12.32 -12.35 -2.56
C PHE A 174 -13.61 -12.70 -1.80
N GLU A 175 -14.78 -12.60 -2.46
CA GLU A 175 -16.06 -13.04 -1.89
C GLU A 175 -16.03 -14.52 -1.49
N ARG A 176 -15.52 -15.39 -2.38
CA ARG A 176 -15.35 -16.82 -2.11
C ARG A 176 -14.50 -17.05 -0.86
N LEU A 177 -13.34 -16.38 -0.77
CA LEU A 177 -12.41 -16.50 0.36
C LEU A 177 -13.05 -16.03 1.68
N ARG A 178 -13.82 -14.94 1.64
CA ARG A 178 -14.50 -14.40 2.84
C ARG A 178 -15.67 -15.27 3.28
N ASN A 179 -16.40 -15.90 2.37
CA ASN A 179 -17.56 -16.75 2.69
C ASN A 179 -17.14 -18.12 3.22
N LEU A 180 -16.11 -18.76 2.64
CA LEU A 180 -15.56 -20.03 3.15
C LEU A 180 -15.13 -19.95 4.64
N LYS A 181 -14.75 -18.77 5.10
CA LYS A 181 -14.29 -18.57 6.49
C LYS A 181 -15.42 -18.21 7.48
N LYS A 182 -16.65 -17.99 7.01
CA LYS A 182 -17.83 -17.80 7.85
C LYS A 182 -18.55 -19.11 8.19
N GLU A 183 -18.20 -20.19 7.49
CA GLU A 183 -18.82 -21.52 7.65
C GLU A 183 -17.97 -22.46 8.53
N LEU A 184 -16.81 -22.04 9.00
CA LEU A 184 -15.91 -22.73 9.94
C LEU A 184 -15.97 -22.10 11.34
#